data_7d0d4217f60cf0948d967e2fb482028d
#
_entry.id   7d0d4217f60cf0948d967e2fb482028d
#
_cell.length_a   1.000
_cell.length_b   1.000
_cell.length_c   1.000
_cell.angle_alpha   90.00
_cell.angle_beta   90.00
_cell.angle_gamma   90.00
#
_symmetry.space_group_name_H-M   'P 1'
#
loop_
_entity.id
_entity.type
_entity.pdbx_description
1 polymer ?
#
loop_
_entity_poly.entity_id
_entity_poly.type
_entity_poly.pdbx_seq_one_letter_code
_entity_poly.pdbx_strand_id
1 'polypeptide(L)'
;KINIALLTGHLSQKEKNEIYQQLENGQIDIIIGTHALFQEKVQYNQLGLVITDEQHRFGVEQRKALKDKGNKVDFLVMTATPIPRTLAISLYGDMDVSTIKTLPNGRKKVITKFIKGTSMKPILKDLKDYLLKGGQCYVVCPLVNESEAITGRNASDISKAMAQYFKGQYEVGLVHGQMSDEEKNKIMNAFKENKIQILVSTTVIEVGVDVSNANMMVIYNAERFGLSQLHQLRGRVGRSKEQGYCYLLSEATHSEQKERL
;
A
#
# COMPACT_ATOMS: atom_id res chain seq x y z
N LYS A 1 19.94 -24.18 -12.81
CA LYS A 1 19.72 -23.60 -11.49
C LYS A 1 19.64 -22.09 -11.68
N ILE A 2 18.57 -21.44 -11.24
CA ILE A 2 18.40 -19.98 -11.37
C ILE A 2 18.93 -19.34 -10.09
N ASN A 3 19.80 -18.34 -10.23
CA ASN A 3 20.38 -17.60 -9.13
C ASN A 3 19.61 -16.28 -8.95
N ILE A 4 19.04 -16.10 -7.75
CA ILE A 4 18.20 -14.93 -7.42
C ILE A 4 18.89 -14.14 -6.31
N ALA A 5 18.97 -12.81 -6.46
CA ALA A 5 19.52 -11.93 -5.43
C ALA A 5 18.50 -10.84 -5.04
N LEU A 6 18.64 -10.30 -3.84
CA LEU A 6 17.86 -9.20 -3.30
C LEU A 6 18.78 -8.00 -3.04
N LEU A 7 18.48 -6.83 -3.63
CA LEU A 7 19.21 -5.58 -3.42
C LEU A 7 18.31 -4.52 -2.79
N THR A 8 18.56 -4.20 -1.52
CA THR A 8 17.79 -3.20 -0.77
C THR A 8 18.70 -2.16 -0.12
N GLY A 9 18.09 -1.06 0.33
CA GLY A 9 18.81 -0.01 1.04
C GLY A 9 19.47 -0.46 2.35
N HIS A 10 18.89 -1.47 3.02
CA HIS A 10 19.32 -1.96 4.33
C HIS A 10 20.57 -2.85 4.31
N LEU A 11 20.97 -3.34 3.15
CA LEU A 11 22.20 -4.15 3.02
C LEU A 11 23.43 -3.32 3.34
N SER A 12 24.42 -3.97 3.96
CA SER A 12 25.73 -3.37 4.18
C SER A 12 26.44 -3.06 2.84
N GLN A 13 27.38 -2.14 2.87
CA GLN A 13 28.13 -1.78 1.65
C GLN A 13 28.91 -2.98 1.08
N LYS A 14 29.40 -3.87 1.94
CA LYS A 14 30.09 -5.09 1.52
C LYS A 14 29.16 -6.02 0.73
N GLU A 15 27.98 -6.31 1.27
CA GLU A 15 26.99 -7.14 0.60
C GLU A 15 26.53 -6.54 -0.74
N LYS A 16 26.33 -5.22 -0.78
CA LYS A 16 25.99 -4.52 -2.03
C LYS A 16 27.10 -4.69 -3.08
N ASN A 17 28.36 -4.54 -2.69
CA ASN A 17 29.48 -4.66 -3.60
C ASN A 17 29.63 -6.09 -4.15
N GLU A 18 29.40 -7.11 -3.33
CA GLU A 18 29.38 -8.52 -3.76
C GLU A 18 28.27 -8.76 -4.80
N ILE A 19 27.06 -8.24 -4.58
CA ILE A 19 25.96 -8.34 -5.51
C ILE A 19 26.27 -7.61 -6.82
N TYR A 20 26.89 -6.41 -6.77
CA TYR A 20 27.28 -5.67 -7.98
C TYR A 20 28.26 -6.47 -8.85
N GLN A 21 29.30 -7.05 -8.24
CA GLN A 21 30.25 -7.89 -8.97
C GLN A 21 29.59 -9.13 -9.60
N GLN A 22 28.69 -9.79 -8.87
CA GLN A 22 27.96 -10.94 -9.37
C GLN A 22 27.01 -10.60 -10.53
N LEU A 23 26.39 -9.41 -10.51
CA LEU A 23 25.56 -8.90 -11.61
C LEU A 23 26.38 -8.63 -12.86
N GLU A 24 27.51 -7.95 -12.70
CA GLU A 24 28.43 -7.61 -13.78
C GLU A 24 29.03 -8.87 -14.43
N ASN A 25 29.32 -9.88 -13.63
CA ASN A 25 29.87 -11.17 -14.10
C ASN A 25 28.80 -12.14 -14.62
N GLY A 26 27.51 -11.77 -14.63
CA GLY A 26 26.43 -12.62 -15.11
C GLY A 26 26.14 -13.85 -14.23
N GLN A 27 26.49 -13.79 -12.95
CA GLN A 27 26.24 -14.88 -11.99
C GLN A 27 24.85 -14.83 -11.37
N ILE A 28 24.13 -13.70 -11.51
CA ILE A 28 22.76 -13.51 -11.06
C ILE A 28 21.84 -13.46 -12.27
N ASP A 29 20.85 -14.35 -12.30
CA ASP A 29 19.85 -14.42 -13.37
C ASP A 29 18.67 -13.48 -13.10
N ILE A 30 18.26 -13.34 -11.83
CA ILE A 30 17.14 -12.49 -11.43
C ILE A 30 17.58 -11.66 -10.21
N ILE A 31 17.42 -10.34 -10.31
CA ILE A 31 17.60 -9.47 -9.15
C ILE A 31 16.28 -8.78 -8.79
N ILE A 32 15.95 -8.80 -7.50
CA ILE A 32 14.79 -8.12 -6.95
C ILE A 32 15.30 -6.99 -6.06
N GLY A 33 14.67 -5.84 -6.10
CA GLY A 33 15.11 -4.73 -5.25
C GLY A 33 14.22 -3.50 -5.35
N THR A 34 14.65 -2.46 -4.67
CA THR A 34 14.00 -1.15 -4.64
C THR A 34 14.77 -0.17 -5.54
N HIS A 35 14.67 1.13 -5.26
CA HIS A 35 15.42 2.19 -5.97
C HIS A 35 16.94 1.93 -6.05
N ALA A 36 17.50 1.05 -5.23
CA ALA A 36 18.91 0.67 -5.28
C ALA A 36 19.32 0.11 -6.65
N LEU A 37 18.39 -0.54 -7.39
CA LEU A 37 18.65 -1.11 -8.72
C LEU A 37 18.91 -0.07 -9.81
N PHE A 38 18.46 1.18 -9.62
CA PHE A 38 18.63 2.26 -10.59
C PHE A 38 19.95 3.02 -10.46
N GLN A 39 20.71 2.78 -9.38
CA GLN A 39 21.96 3.50 -9.14
C GLN A 39 22.97 3.23 -10.27
N GLU A 40 23.74 4.25 -10.64
CA GLU A 40 24.77 4.16 -11.69
C GLU A 40 25.78 3.05 -11.44
N LYS A 41 26.08 2.76 -10.18
CA LYS A 41 27.01 1.72 -9.75
C LYS A 41 26.56 0.30 -10.11
N VAL A 42 25.27 0.09 -10.37
CA VAL A 42 24.75 -1.23 -10.73
C VAL A 42 24.95 -1.44 -12.22
N GLN A 43 25.84 -2.35 -12.56
CA GLN A 43 26.11 -2.79 -13.94
C GLN A 43 25.52 -4.17 -14.15
N TYR A 44 24.84 -4.36 -15.28
CA TYR A 44 24.23 -5.62 -15.68
C TYR A 44 25.02 -6.24 -16.83
N ASN A 45 25.30 -7.52 -16.77
CA ASN A 45 25.99 -8.21 -17.88
C ASN A 45 25.12 -8.21 -19.15
N GLN A 46 23.87 -8.68 -19.03
CA GLN A 46 22.88 -8.68 -20.11
C GLN A 46 21.48 -8.45 -19.53
N LEU A 47 21.09 -7.18 -19.38
CA LEU A 47 19.74 -6.84 -18.94
C LEU A 47 18.75 -7.03 -20.10
N GLY A 48 17.86 -8.03 -19.99
CA GLY A 48 16.86 -8.34 -21.02
C GLY A 48 15.45 -7.91 -20.65
N LEU A 49 15.07 -7.98 -19.36
CA LEU A 49 13.71 -7.65 -18.91
C LEU A 49 13.75 -6.87 -17.62
N VAL A 50 12.97 -5.80 -17.56
CA VAL A 50 12.69 -5.01 -16.36
C VAL A 50 11.20 -5.10 -16.04
N ILE A 51 10.89 -5.49 -14.80
CA ILE A 51 9.52 -5.51 -14.28
C ILE A 51 9.41 -4.47 -13.17
N THR A 52 8.50 -3.52 -13.31
CA THR A 52 8.24 -2.51 -12.28
C THR A 52 6.81 -2.59 -11.80
N ASP A 53 6.63 -2.60 -10.48
CA ASP A 53 5.33 -2.49 -9.84
C ASP A 53 5.11 -1.07 -9.30
N GLU A 54 3.84 -0.63 -9.26
CA GLU A 54 3.45 0.70 -8.77
C GLU A 54 4.23 1.84 -9.44
N GLN A 55 4.18 1.89 -10.74
CA GLN A 55 5.01 2.76 -11.57
C GLN A 55 4.97 4.25 -11.23
N HIS A 56 3.89 4.76 -10.63
CA HIS A 56 3.78 6.17 -10.23
C HIS A 56 4.89 6.61 -9.26
N ARG A 57 5.62 5.65 -8.66
CA ARG A 57 6.78 5.88 -7.79
C ARG A 57 8.09 6.04 -8.57
N PHE A 58 8.10 5.79 -9.88
CA PHE A 58 9.30 5.85 -10.71
C PHE A 58 9.21 6.99 -11.74
N GLY A 59 10.16 7.91 -11.69
CA GLY A 59 10.27 9.01 -12.65
C GLY A 59 10.67 8.56 -14.07
N VAL A 60 10.43 9.42 -15.06
CA VAL A 60 10.82 9.17 -16.46
C VAL A 60 12.33 8.96 -16.60
N GLU A 61 13.13 9.70 -15.84
CA GLU A 61 14.60 9.61 -15.85
C GLU A 61 15.12 8.27 -15.35
N GLN A 62 14.48 7.70 -14.32
CA GLN A 62 14.85 6.39 -13.78
C GLN A 62 14.61 5.26 -14.78
N ARG A 63 13.53 5.35 -15.55
CA ARG A 63 13.25 4.39 -16.65
C ARG A 63 14.28 4.50 -17.77
N LYS A 64 14.62 5.74 -18.15
CA LYS A 64 15.67 5.98 -19.15
C LYS A 64 16.99 5.40 -18.69
N ALA A 65 17.39 5.63 -17.44
CA ALA A 65 18.59 5.08 -16.85
C ALA A 65 18.67 3.54 -16.90
N LEU A 66 17.54 2.82 -16.74
CA LEU A 66 17.53 1.36 -16.91
C LEU A 66 17.57 0.94 -18.37
N LYS A 67 16.90 1.68 -19.26
CA LYS A 67 16.91 1.41 -20.70
C LYS A 67 18.33 1.54 -21.26
N ASP A 68 19.08 2.50 -20.76
CA ASP A 68 20.46 2.77 -21.18
C ASP A 68 21.47 1.75 -20.64
N LYS A 69 21.05 0.87 -19.68
CA LYS A 69 21.90 -0.20 -19.10
C LYS A 69 21.89 -1.51 -19.91
N GLY A 70 21.13 -1.60 -21.01
CA GLY A 70 21.10 -2.78 -21.87
C GLY A 70 20.77 -2.44 -23.33
N ASN A 71 21.19 -3.29 -24.27
CA ASN A 71 21.05 -3.01 -25.71
C ASN A 71 19.63 -3.16 -26.28
N LYS A 72 18.80 -4.01 -25.68
CA LYS A 72 17.37 -4.21 -26.00
C LYS A 72 16.69 -4.72 -24.74
N VAL A 73 16.16 -3.79 -23.95
CA VAL A 73 15.52 -4.12 -22.66
C VAL A 73 14.02 -4.05 -22.83
N ASP A 74 13.34 -5.16 -22.59
CA ASP A 74 11.89 -5.18 -22.52
C ASP A 74 11.40 -4.66 -21.16
N PHE A 75 10.30 -3.91 -21.17
CA PHE A 75 9.73 -3.34 -19.96
C PHE A 75 8.30 -3.84 -19.74
N LEU A 76 8.08 -4.46 -18.59
CA LEU A 76 6.74 -4.75 -18.06
C LEU A 76 6.44 -3.81 -16.91
N VAL A 77 5.45 -2.97 -17.11
CA VAL A 77 4.99 -2.01 -16.11
C VAL A 77 3.66 -2.45 -15.57
N MET A 78 3.56 -2.56 -14.25
CA MET A 78 2.33 -2.94 -13.58
C MET A 78 1.82 -1.79 -12.71
N THR A 79 0.51 -1.62 -12.64
CA THR A 79 -0.13 -0.68 -11.73
C THR A 79 -1.51 -1.18 -11.31
N ALA A 80 -1.84 -0.99 -10.05
CA ALA A 80 -3.17 -1.28 -9.53
C ALA A 80 -4.17 -0.14 -9.77
N THR A 81 -3.69 1.07 -10.13
CA THR A 81 -4.56 2.20 -10.43
C THR A 81 -4.95 2.19 -11.89
N PRO A 82 -6.25 2.30 -12.24
CA PRO A 82 -6.69 2.40 -13.62
C PRO A 82 -6.09 3.66 -14.28
N ILE A 83 -5.27 3.45 -15.31
CA ILE A 83 -4.76 4.55 -16.14
C ILE A 83 -5.59 4.56 -17.43
N PRO A 84 -6.28 5.67 -17.77
CA PRO A 84 -6.95 5.78 -19.05
C PRO A 84 -5.98 5.49 -20.20
N ARG A 85 -6.42 4.73 -21.20
CA ARG A 85 -5.58 4.31 -22.32
C ARG A 85 -4.91 5.50 -23.04
N THR A 86 -5.63 6.61 -23.18
CA THR A 86 -5.11 7.85 -23.77
C THR A 86 -3.96 8.42 -22.95
N LEU A 87 -4.08 8.41 -21.62
CA LEU A 87 -3.02 8.87 -20.73
C LEU A 87 -1.83 7.90 -20.74
N ALA A 88 -2.08 6.60 -20.82
CA ALA A 88 -1.02 5.60 -20.92
C ALA A 88 -0.20 5.80 -22.21
N ILE A 89 -0.85 5.99 -23.35
CA ILE A 89 -0.17 6.27 -24.64
C ILE A 89 0.62 7.59 -24.54
N SER A 90 0.05 8.64 -23.96
CA SER A 90 0.71 9.93 -23.81
C SER A 90 1.95 9.88 -22.91
N LEU A 91 1.90 9.07 -21.85
CA LEU A 91 2.99 8.93 -20.86
C LEU A 91 4.06 7.92 -21.27
N TYR A 92 3.68 6.89 -22.03
CA TYR A 92 4.52 5.72 -22.27
C TYR A 92 4.85 5.47 -23.74
N GLY A 93 4.28 6.25 -24.65
CA GLY A 93 4.52 6.10 -26.10
C GLY A 93 3.97 4.79 -26.63
N ASP A 94 4.79 4.04 -27.35
CA ASP A 94 4.42 2.82 -28.07
C ASP A 94 4.27 1.55 -27.16
N MET A 95 3.85 1.71 -25.91
CA MET A 95 3.62 0.56 -25.04
C MET A 95 2.24 -0.05 -25.26
N ASP A 96 2.18 -1.37 -25.37
CA ASP A 96 0.95 -2.12 -25.38
C ASP A 96 0.31 -2.14 -23.97
N VAL A 97 -1.01 -1.95 -23.90
CA VAL A 97 -1.75 -1.92 -22.64
C VAL A 97 -2.63 -3.14 -22.52
N SER A 98 -2.33 -3.98 -21.54
CA SER A 98 -3.16 -5.12 -21.16
C SER A 98 -3.89 -4.85 -19.85
N THR A 99 -5.19 -5.10 -19.80
CA THR A 99 -6.02 -4.86 -18.61
C THR A 99 -6.62 -6.14 -18.09
N ILE A 100 -6.30 -6.49 -16.83
CA ILE A 100 -6.91 -7.63 -16.13
C ILE A 100 -8.18 -7.13 -15.44
N LYS A 101 -9.35 -7.53 -15.97
CA LYS A 101 -10.68 -7.09 -15.46
C LYS A 101 -11.31 -8.08 -14.49
N THR A 102 -10.84 -9.31 -14.47
CA THR A 102 -11.39 -10.39 -13.64
C THR A 102 -10.71 -10.46 -12.28
N LEU A 103 -11.51 -10.70 -11.26
CA LEU A 103 -10.98 -11.01 -9.93
C LEU A 103 -10.48 -12.46 -9.89
N PRO A 104 -9.47 -12.78 -9.08
CA PRO A 104 -9.09 -14.16 -8.80
C PRO A 104 -10.28 -14.98 -8.29
N ASN A 105 -10.28 -16.29 -8.59
CA ASN A 105 -11.34 -17.20 -8.19
C ASN A 105 -11.58 -17.16 -6.67
N GLY A 106 -12.86 -17.04 -6.31
CA GLY A 106 -13.30 -16.98 -4.91
C GLY A 106 -13.18 -15.61 -4.22
N ARG A 107 -12.62 -14.61 -4.90
CA ARG A 107 -12.53 -13.24 -4.37
C ARG A 107 -13.85 -12.48 -4.60
N LYS A 108 -14.38 -11.86 -3.54
CA LYS A 108 -15.60 -11.05 -3.61
C LYS A 108 -15.26 -9.57 -3.81
N LYS A 109 -16.15 -8.84 -4.51
CA LYS A 109 -16.02 -7.38 -4.61
C LYS A 109 -16.18 -6.76 -3.22
N VAL A 110 -15.33 -5.77 -2.89
CA VAL A 110 -15.43 -5.02 -1.65
C VAL A 110 -16.69 -4.15 -1.66
N ILE A 111 -17.52 -4.28 -0.63
CA ILE A 111 -18.69 -3.43 -0.42
C ILE A 111 -18.20 -2.10 0.15
N THR A 112 -18.37 -1.02 -0.61
CA THR A 112 -18.00 0.33 -0.20
C THR A 112 -19.26 1.08 0.23
N LYS A 113 -19.23 1.67 1.44
CA LYS A 113 -20.35 2.45 2.00
C LYS A 113 -19.85 3.85 2.35
N PHE A 114 -20.57 4.86 1.90
CA PHE A 114 -20.36 6.25 2.29
C PHE A 114 -21.16 6.56 3.56
N ILE A 115 -20.50 7.20 4.54
CA ILE A 115 -21.09 7.64 5.81
C ILE A 115 -20.91 9.15 5.91
N LYS A 116 -22.00 9.88 5.98
CA LYS A 116 -21.99 11.33 6.16
C LYS A 116 -21.51 11.68 7.57
N GLY A 117 -20.47 12.49 7.66
CA GLY A 117 -19.83 12.89 8.90
C GLY A 117 -18.64 11.99 9.28
N THR A 118 -18.03 12.26 10.42
CA THR A 118 -16.83 11.57 10.94
C THR A 118 -17.14 10.66 12.14
N SER A 119 -18.42 10.42 12.44
CA SER A 119 -18.81 9.57 13.56
C SER A 119 -18.79 8.09 13.20
N MET A 120 -18.14 7.28 14.01
CA MET A 120 -18.14 5.82 13.92
C MET A 120 -19.47 5.17 14.35
N LYS A 121 -20.36 5.91 15.04
CA LYS A 121 -21.60 5.35 15.60
C LYS A 121 -22.41 4.51 14.61
N PRO A 122 -22.61 4.93 13.33
CA PRO A 122 -23.40 4.15 12.38
C PRO A 122 -22.81 2.78 12.02
N ILE A 123 -21.50 2.62 12.19
CA ILE A 123 -20.78 1.39 11.79
C ILE A 123 -20.32 0.53 12.98
N LEU A 124 -20.52 1.00 14.23
CA LEU A 124 -20.06 0.27 15.42
C LEU A 124 -20.69 -1.13 15.54
N LYS A 125 -21.93 -1.28 15.12
CA LYS A 125 -22.58 -2.60 15.12
C LYS A 125 -21.91 -3.52 14.11
N ASP A 126 -21.77 -3.08 12.87
CA ASP A 126 -21.12 -3.86 11.80
C ASP A 126 -19.68 -4.24 12.21
N LEU A 127 -18.95 -3.30 12.84
CA LEU A 127 -17.60 -3.53 13.33
C LEU A 127 -17.57 -4.59 14.46
N LYS A 128 -18.45 -4.47 15.44
CA LYS A 128 -18.54 -5.45 16.54
C LYS A 128 -18.87 -6.86 16.02
N ASP A 129 -19.88 -6.97 15.16
CA ASP A 129 -20.30 -8.23 14.58
C ASP A 129 -19.17 -8.87 13.76
N TYR A 130 -18.34 -8.03 13.14
CA TYR A 130 -17.18 -8.49 12.35
C TYR A 130 -16.03 -8.96 13.28
N LEU A 131 -15.70 -8.20 14.31
CA LEU A 131 -14.68 -8.57 15.30
C LEU A 131 -15.03 -9.85 16.05
N LEU A 132 -16.32 -10.05 16.39
CA LEU A 132 -16.81 -11.27 17.05
C LEU A 132 -16.58 -12.53 16.20
N LYS A 133 -16.53 -12.41 14.88
CA LYS A 133 -16.21 -13.50 13.95
C LYS A 133 -14.70 -13.72 13.77
N GLY A 134 -13.87 -13.06 14.57
CA GLY A 134 -12.41 -13.14 14.47
C GLY A 134 -11.77 -12.24 13.41
N GLY A 135 -12.56 -11.33 12.81
CA GLY A 135 -12.08 -10.37 11.82
C GLY A 135 -11.22 -9.25 12.42
N GLN A 136 -10.48 -8.57 11.59
CA GLN A 136 -9.65 -7.41 11.96
C GLN A 136 -10.00 -6.20 11.10
N CYS A 137 -9.79 -4.99 11.64
CA CYS A 137 -10.18 -3.74 11.01
C CYS A 137 -9.01 -2.78 10.88
N TYR A 138 -8.86 -2.19 9.69
CA TYR A 138 -8.03 -1.00 9.48
C TYR A 138 -8.85 0.26 9.69
N VAL A 139 -8.29 1.22 10.40
CA VAL A 139 -8.83 2.58 10.55
C VAL A 139 -7.79 3.56 10.05
N VAL A 140 -8.07 4.21 8.93
CA VAL A 140 -7.11 5.08 8.26
C VAL A 140 -7.54 6.53 8.44
N CYS A 141 -6.60 7.35 8.91
CA CYS A 141 -6.77 8.80 9.09
C CYS A 141 -5.88 9.54 8.07
N PRO A 142 -6.32 10.65 7.49
CA PRO A 142 -5.48 11.43 6.58
C PRO A 142 -4.30 12.05 7.33
N LEU A 143 -3.17 12.23 6.65
CA LEU A 143 -2.14 13.16 7.11
C LEU A 143 -2.66 14.58 6.90
N VAL A 144 -2.57 15.41 7.93
CA VAL A 144 -2.86 16.84 7.86
C VAL A 144 -1.51 17.57 7.80
N ASN A 145 -1.41 18.68 7.06
CA ASN A 145 -0.18 19.39 6.71
C ASN A 145 0.75 19.69 7.91
N GLU A 146 2.04 19.87 7.61
CA GLU A 146 3.16 20.06 8.58
C GLU A 146 2.96 21.19 9.60
N SER A 147 2.13 22.19 9.32
CA SER A 147 1.77 23.26 10.28
C SER A 147 0.88 22.79 11.42
N GLU A 148 0.21 21.67 11.25
CA GLU A 148 -0.54 20.96 12.24
C GLU A 148 0.24 19.70 12.67
N ALA A 149 1.35 19.87 13.37
CA ALA A 149 1.99 18.81 14.19
C ALA A 149 0.98 18.13 15.16
N ILE A 150 -0.22 18.48 14.98
CA ILE A 150 -1.53 18.13 15.51
C ILE A 150 -2.03 16.80 14.94
N THR A 151 -1.49 16.28 13.86
CA THR A 151 -2.11 15.16 13.11
C THR A 151 -1.85 13.79 13.66
N GLY A 152 -0.76 13.61 14.36
CA GLY A 152 -0.64 12.47 15.28
C GLY A 152 -1.73 12.52 16.34
N ARG A 153 -2.31 13.68 16.66
CA ARG A 153 -3.44 13.80 17.61
C ARG A 153 -4.71 13.17 17.09
N ASN A 154 -5.10 13.38 15.83
CA ASN A 154 -6.36 12.82 15.31
C ASN A 154 -6.33 11.28 15.29
N ALA A 155 -5.28 10.67 14.77
CA ALA A 155 -5.14 9.21 14.79
C ALA A 155 -4.94 8.68 16.22
N SER A 156 -4.16 9.39 17.06
CA SER A 156 -3.97 9.05 18.47
C SER A 156 -5.27 9.17 19.27
N ASP A 157 -6.07 10.21 19.05
CA ASP A 157 -7.34 10.42 19.75
C ASP A 157 -8.37 9.37 19.34
N ILE A 158 -8.44 9.03 18.05
CA ILE A 158 -9.27 7.94 17.54
C ILE A 158 -8.82 6.60 18.13
N SER A 159 -7.53 6.34 18.15
CA SER A 159 -6.97 5.11 18.73
C SER A 159 -7.31 4.99 20.21
N LYS A 160 -7.13 6.06 21.00
CA LYS A 160 -7.48 6.09 22.42
C LYS A 160 -8.96 5.90 22.65
N ALA A 161 -9.82 6.59 21.88
CA ALA A 161 -11.26 6.45 21.98
C ALA A 161 -11.72 5.03 21.67
N MET A 162 -11.14 4.40 20.64
CA MET A 162 -11.42 3.00 20.29
C MET A 162 -10.91 2.03 21.36
N ALA A 163 -9.69 2.24 21.87
CA ALA A 163 -9.14 1.42 22.95
C ALA A 163 -9.99 1.50 24.21
N GLN A 164 -10.52 2.69 24.55
CA GLN A 164 -11.42 2.84 25.68
C GLN A 164 -12.76 2.17 25.44
N TYR A 165 -13.33 2.31 24.22
CA TYR A 165 -14.62 1.72 23.87
C TYR A 165 -14.59 0.19 23.86
N PHE A 166 -13.50 -0.41 23.40
CA PHE A 166 -13.31 -1.86 23.32
C PHE A 166 -12.50 -2.47 24.47
N LYS A 167 -12.23 -1.69 25.51
CA LYS A 167 -11.41 -2.09 26.65
C LYS A 167 -11.80 -3.45 27.19
N GLY A 168 -10.81 -4.36 27.29
CA GLY A 168 -10.98 -5.72 27.76
C GLY A 168 -11.66 -6.67 26.77
N GLN A 169 -12.00 -6.23 25.57
CA GLN A 169 -12.58 -7.06 24.52
C GLN A 169 -11.64 -7.20 23.32
N TYR A 170 -11.08 -6.10 22.84
CA TYR A 170 -10.21 -6.06 21.66
C TYR A 170 -9.05 -5.11 21.87
N GLU A 171 -7.90 -5.47 21.32
CA GLU A 171 -6.70 -4.64 21.35
C GLU A 171 -6.65 -3.71 20.14
N VAL A 172 -6.26 -2.45 20.39
CA VAL A 172 -6.14 -1.38 19.39
C VAL A 172 -4.68 -0.97 19.27
N GLY A 173 -4.12 -1.09 18.07
CA GLY A 173 -2.79 -0.62 17.72
C GLY A 173 -2.83 0.71 16.99
N LEU A 174 -1.78 1.51 17.12
CA LEU A 174 -1.57 2.77 16.40
C LEU A 174 -0.24 2.75 15.66
N VAL A 175 -0.28 3.09 14.35
CA VAL A 175 0.92 3.27 13.52
C VAL A 175 0.88 4.63 12.84
N HIS A 176 1.95 5.41 12.95
CA HIS A 176 2.08 6.70 12.27
C HIS A 176 3.51 6.98 11.79
N GLY A 177 3.67 7.97 10.92
CA GLY A 177 4.93 8.25 10.23
C GLY A 177 6.13 8.56 11.12
N GLN A 178 5.90 9.13 12.32
CA GLN A 178 6.96 9.52 13.26
C GLN A 178 7.53 8.36 14.10
N MET A 179 6.91 7.18 14.03
CA MET A 179 7.43 6.00 14.73
C MET A 179 8.65 5.44 14.02
N SER A 180 9.56 4.84 14.77
CA SER A 180 10.68 4.08 14.22
C SER A 180 10.18 2.87 13.44
N ASP A 181 10.98 2.38 12.50
CA ASP A 181 10.62 1.20 11.72
C ASP A 181 10.50 -0.06 12.60
N GLU A 182 11.28 -0.13 13.69
CA GLU A 182 11.19 -1.22 14.66
C GLU A 182 9.84 -1.22 15.39
N GLU A 183 9.37 -0.06 15.86
CA GLU A 183 8.06 0.08 16.51
C GLU A 183 6.93 -0.24 15.55
N LYS A 184 6.98 0.27 14.31
CA LYS A 184 6.00 -0.05 13.27
C LYS A 184 5.94 -1.55 13.01
N ASN A 185 7.08 -2.19 12.85
CA ASN A 185 7.17 -3.63 12.58
C ASN A 185 6.62 -4.45 13.74
N LYS A 186 6.89 -4.07 14.99
CA LYS A 186 6.35 -4.73 16.17
C LYS A 186 4.82 -4.71 16.19
N ILE A 187 4.21 -3.56 15.94
CA ILE A 187 2.75 -3.41 15.91
C ILE A 187 2.15 -4.17 14.73
N MET A 188 2.76 -4.07 13.55
CA MET A 188 2.31 -4.77 12.35
C MET A 188 2.36 -6.29 12.51
N ASN A 189 3.40 -6.83 13.15
CA ASN A 189 3.51 -8.25 13.46
C ASN A 189 2.44 -8.68 14.47
N ALA A 190 2.20 -7.89 15.51
CA ALA A 190 1.13 -8.16 16.47
C ALA A 190 -0.26 -8.14 15.81
N PHE A 191 -0.48 -7.24 14.85
CA PHE A 191 -1.70 -7.21 14.04
C PHE A 191 -1.80 -8.44 13.13
N LYS A 192 -0.74 -8.82 12.44
CA LYS A 192 -0.70 -10.03 11.62
C LYS A 192 -0.96 -11.32 12.42
N GLU A 193 -0.46 -11.38 13.63
CA GLU A 193 -0.68 -12.50 14.56
C GLU A 193 -2.05 -12.46 15.27
N ASN A 194 -2.92 -11.53 14.89
CA ASN A 194 -4.23 -11.29 15.50
C ASN A 194 -4.20 -11.00 17.02
N LYS A 195 -3.08 -10.49 17.52
CA LYS A 195 -2.96 -9.95 18.90
C LYS A 195 -3.58 -8.56 18.99
N ILE A 196 -3.64 -7.84 17.89
CA ILE A 196 -4.32 -6.54 17.71
C ILE A 196 -5.45 -6.77 16.71
N GLN A 197 -6.67 -6.36 17.03
CA GLN A 197 -7.83 -6.53 16.16
C GLN A 197 -8.20 -5.27 15.41
N ILE A 198 -7.82 -4.10 15.92
CA ILE A 198 -8.09 -2.81 15.27
C ILE A 198 -6.77 -2.08 15.11
N LEU A 199 -6.39 -1.76 13.87
CA LEU A 199 -5.18 -1.01 13.57
C LEU A 199 -5.54 0.38 13.08
N VAL A 200 -5.25 1.40 13.88
CA VAL A 200 -5.38 2.81 13.51
C VAL A 200 -4.08 3.27 12.87
N SER A 201 -4.16 3.93 11.73
CA SER A 201 -2.95 4.43 11.06
C SER A 201 -3.17 5.78 10.38
N THR A 202 -2.11 6.57 10.29
CA THR A 202 -2.04 7.71 9.36
C THR A 202 -1.53 7.20 8.02
N THR A 203 -2.14 7.56 6.94
CA THR A 203 -1.91 7.42 5.50
C THR A 203 -1.05 6.28 4.95
N VAL A 204 -0.21 5.61 5.69
CA VAL A 204 0.74 4.70 5.05
C VAL A 204 0.65 3.30 5.66
N ILE A 205 -0.44 2.60 5.34
CA ILE A 205 -0.36 1.14 5.30
C ILE A 205 0.29 0.79 3.93
N GLU A 206 1.40 1.43 3.61
CA GLU A 206 2.26 1.07 2.47
C GLU A 206 3.08 -0.18 2.76
N VAL A 207 3.10 -0.63 4.00
CA VAL A 207 3.77 -1.86 4.36
C VAL A 207 2.99 -3.01 3.76
N GLY A 208 3.57 -3.69 2.78
CA GLY A 208 3.00 -4.79 2.01
C GLY A 208 2.65 -6.04 2.83
N VAL A 209 2.16 -5.87 4.04
CA VAL A 209 1.72 -6.96 4.89
C VAL A 209 0.30 -7.32 4.51
N ASP A 210 0.15 -8.50 3.95
CA ASP A 210 -1.16 -9.10 3.69
C ASP A 210 -1.68 -9.74 4.97
N VAL A 211 -2.80 -9.20 5.49
CA VAL A 211 -3.47 -9.74 6.67
C VAL A 211 -4.84 -10.26 6.24
N SER A 212 -4.92 -11.57 6.07
CA SER A 212 -6.11 -12.24 5.51
C SER A 212 -7.40 -12.01 6.30
N ASN A 213 -7.30 -11.79 7.60
CA ASN A 213 -8.45 -11.53 8.48
C ASN A 213 -8.89 -10.06 8.50
N ALA A 214 -8.08 -9.14 7.94
CA ALA A 214 -8.38 -7.72 7.92
C ALA A 214 -9.20 -7.33 6.67
N ASN A 215 -10.48 -7.72 6.66
CA ASN A 215 -11.40 -7.45 5.56
C ASN A 215 -12.37 -6.28 5.83
N MET A 216 -12.14 -5.51 6.87
CA MET A 216 -12.86 -4.26 7.13
C MET A 216 -11.90 -3.08 7.15
N MET A 217 -12.28 -2.00 6.49
CA MET A 217 -11.55 -0.73 6.47
C MET A 217 -12.49 0.43 6.74
N VAL A 218 -12.05 1.35 7.58
CA VAL A 218 -12.71 2.62 7.83
C VAL A 218 -11.74 3.74 7.48
N ILE A 219 -12.16 4.65 6.60
CA ILE A 219 -11.35 5.79 6.16
C ILE A 219 -12.01 7.07 6.68
N TYR A 220 -11.32 7.75 7.58
CA TYR A 220 -11.74 9.05 8.10
C TYR A 220 -11.41 10.17 7.13
N ASN A 221 -12.30 11.17 7.03
CA ASN A 221 -12.15 12.32 6.14
C ASN A 221 -11.74 11.90 4.73
N ALA A 222 -12.52 10.97 4.16
CA ALA A 222 -12.21 10.33 2.87
C ALA A 222 -12.04 11.35 1.74
N GLU A 223 -12.67 12.53 1.82
CA GLU A 223 -12.53 13.64 0.88
C GLU A 223 -11.10 14.22 0.79
N ARG A 224 -10.26 13.95 1.78
CA ARG A 224 -8.86 14.43 1.81
C ARG A 224 -7.91 13.48 1.06
N PHE A 225 -8.37 12.32 0.66
CA PHE A 225 -7.59 11.35 -0.10
C PHE A 225 -7.81 11.50 -1.59
N GLY A 226 -6.77 11.32 -2.38
CA GLY A 226 -6.90 11.18 -3.82
C GLY A 226 -7.61 9.86 -4.19
N LEU A 227 -8.29 9.83 -5.35
CA LEU A 227 -9.00 8.63 -5.82
C LEU A 227 -8.10 7.39 -5.92
N SER A 228 -6.87 7.57 -6.39
CA SER A 228 -5.88 6.49 -6.46
C SER A 228 -5.54 5.93 -5.08
N GLN A 229 -5.39 6.81 -4.08
CA GLN A 229 -5.13 6.41 -2.70
C GLN A 229 -6.31 5.64 -2.10
N LEU A 230 -7.54 6.12 -2.29
CA LEU A 230 -8.75 5.43 -1.85
C LEU A 230 -8.88 4.05 -2.50
N HIS A 231 -8.54 3.95 -3.78
CA HIS A 231 -8.54 2.69 -4.52
C HIS A 231 -7.50 1.71 -3.97
N GLN A 232 -6.30 2.18 -3.69
CA GLN A 232 -5.23 1.39 -3.08
C GLN A 232 -5.60 0.93 -1.66
N LEU A 233 -6.13 1.82 -0.82
CA LEU A 233 -6.61 1.50 0.52
C LEU A 233 -7.72 0.45 0.48
N ARG A 234 -8.75 0.66 -0.35
CA ARG A 234 -9.82 -0.32 -0.56
C ARG A 234 -9.28 -1.67 -1.03
N GLY A 235 -8.26 -1.68 -1.87
CA GLY A 235 -7.59 -2.88 -2.37
C GLY A 235 -6.82 -3.66 -1.30
N ARG A 236 -6.61 -3.09 -0.11
CA ARG A 236 -5.99 -3.79 1.03
C ARG A 236 -6.94 -4.75 1.73
N VAL A 237 -8.24 -4.53 1.62
CA VAL A 237 -9.27 -5.44 2.14
C VAL A 237 -9.89 -6.29 1.03
N GLY A 238 -10.58 -7.36 1.40
CA GLY A 238 -11.19 -8.28 0.44
C GLY A 238 -10.16 -9.12 -0.34
N ARG A 239 -9.01 -9.39 0.26
CA ARG A 239 -7.99 -10.27 -0.33
C ARG A 239 -8.24 -11.74 -0.04
N SER A 240 -9.06 -12.06 0.95
CA SER A 240 -9.51 -13.40 1.27
C SER A 240 -10.80 -13.77 0.52
N LYS A 241 -11.30 -15.00 0.77
CA LYS A 241 -12.62 -15.45 0.27
C LYS A 241 -13.79 -14.80 1.00
N GLU A 242 -13.54 -14.12 2.11
CA GLU A 242 -14.56 -13.44 2.88
C GLU A 242 -14.96 -12.10 2.27
N GLN A 243 -16.14 -11.61 2.65
CA GLN A 243 -16.63 -10.33 2.17
C GLN A 243 -15.82 -9.18 2.75
N GLY A 244 -15.22 -8.35 1.88
CA GLY A 244 -14.55 -7.11 2.28
C GLY A 244 -15.53 -5.94 2.40
N TYR A 245 -15.29 -5.07 3.39
CA TYR A 245 -16.07 -3.85 3.64
C TYR A 245 -15.15 -2.64 3.73
N CYS A 246 -15.54 -1.54 3.07
CA CYS A 246 -14.84 -0.27 3.14
C CYS A 246 -15.85 0.84 3.47
N TYR A 247 -15.66 1.51 4.60
CA TYR A 247 -16.49 2.62 5.04
C TYR A 247 -15.74 3.93 4.85
N LEU A 248 -16.31 4.84 4.07
CA LEU A 248 -15.77 6.17 3.80
C LEU A 248 -16.54 7.18 4.65
N LEU A 249 -15.90 7.71 5.69
CA LEU A 249 -16.45 8.76 6.54
C LEU A 249 -16.04 10.11 5.98
N SER A 250 -17.00 10.99 5.71
CA SER A 250 -16.70 12.28 5.09
C SER A 250 -17.71 13.35 5.50
N GLU A 251 -17.20 14.56 5.76
CA GLU A 251 -17.97 15.78 5.96
C GLU A 251 -18.16 16.57 4.66
N ALA A 252 -17.80 15.99 3.50
CA ALA A 252 -17.91 16.67 2.21
C ALA A 252 -19.31 17.25 1.97
N THR A 253 -19.34 18.55 1.76
CA THR A 253 -20.57 19.31 1.46
C THR A 253 -20.71 19.63 -0.02
N HIS A 254 -19.57 19.77 -0.73
CA HIS A 254 -19.53 20.10 -2.15
C HIS A 254 -19.85 18.90 -3.04
N SER A 255 -20.58 19.14 -4.12
CA SER A 255 -20.99 18.10 -5.08
C SER A 255 -19.80 17.37 -5.70
N GLU A 256 -18.77 18.10 -6.10
CA GLU A 256 -17.54 17.52 -6.69
C GLU A 256 -16.79 16.55 -5.76
N GLN A 257 -16.78 16.85 -4.45
CA GLN A 257 -16.16 15.97 -3.46
C GLN A 257 -16.99 14.70 -3.22
N LYS A 258 -18.34 14.83 -3.33
CA LYS A 258 -19.23 13.66 -3.20
C LYS A 258 -19.18 12.75 -4.41
N GLU A 259 -19.02 13.28 -5.61
CA GLU A 259 -18.89 12.48 -6.85
C GLU A 259 -17.60 11.66 -6.88
N ARG A 260 -16.59 12.04 -6.12
CA ARG A 260 -15.33 11.29 -5.97
C ARG A 260 -15.44 10.10 -5.03
N LEU A 261 -16.39 10.09 -4.11
CA LEU A 261 -16.54 9.08 -3.06
C LEU A 261 -17.61 8.05 -3.41
#